data_c9d8f95786e469214653b862b162d1b0
#
_entry.id   c9d8f95786e469214653b862b162d1b0
#
_cell.length_a   1.000
_cell.length_b   1.000
_cell.length_c   1.000
_cell.angle_alpha   90.00
_cell.angle_beta   90.00
_cell.angle_gamma   90.00
#
_symmetry.space_group_name_H-M   'P 1'
#
loop_
_entity.id
_entity.type
_entity.pdbx_description
1 polymer ?
#
loop_
_entity_poly.entity_id
_entity_poly.type
_entity_poly.pdbx_seq_one_letter_code
_entity_poly.pdbx_strand_id
1 'polypeptide(L)'
;SLNLSGLSNLNGLDCSTNQLLSLDVSECVNIGSLNCSNNQLLSIFMKNGKLEGTNLFGFSSFNIYNNPILLYICVDEGEMAAVQQKIDEYGYVNCQVNSYCSFSPGGVFYAIQGTTRLDANTNGCDAGDLGYANLKYNITSGTNSGSIVADASGNYSLPVIAGIHTVTPALENPTYFNVSPTSIQADFPTAASPFLQDFCVTANGIHPDVEVIAYNEATPVPGFNVKYKIVYKNKGNQVANGQVTLAFQDDVMDLISANPATTSQALNSLVWDYTNLQPFESRTIEFTVNLNTPMETPPLNGGDMLTFTASVTPTANDETPADNQFELPQYVMNSFDPNDKTCLEGRSITPAMVGKYIHYKIRFENTGNFAAQNIVIKDIIDETMFEVSSLQMTSASHPCVTKISDSNKVEFMFENINLPFDDANNDGYVIFKIKTKPTVVLNDVLRNQAGIYFDYNFPVITNEEQTLVAPALANQQFDLTNLKVYPNPVKNILNIQNDQAIQKAEIFDLNGRLLQSTTLNNNQINFSQFTSGVYFVKIYSNNKTGVVKITKE
;
A
#
# COMPACT_ATOMS: atom_id res chain seq x y z
N SER A 1 10.16 22.57 35.36
CA SER A 1 8.85 22.16 34.83
C SER A 1 7.73 22.85 35.63
N LEU A 2 6.63 23.16 34.98
CA LEU A 2 5.40 23.67 35.56
C LEU A 2 4.36 22.55 35.51
N ASN A 3 3.75 22.21 36.66
CA ASN A 3 2.69 21.20 36.69
C ASN A 3 1.32 21.89 36.57
N LEU A 4 0.58 21.56 35.53
CA LEU A 4 -0.74 22.11 35.23
C LEU A 4 -1.83 21.01 35.20
N SER A 5 -1.50 19.79 35.62
CA SER A 5 -2.43 18.67 35.65
C SER A 5 -3.67 19.00 36.47
N GLY A 6 -4.85 18.68 35.91
CA GLY A 6 -6.15 18.89 36.53
C GLY A 6 -6.65 20.34 36.53
N LEU A 7 -5.88 21.31 35.98
CA LEU A 7 -6.31 22.72 35.96
C LEU A 7 -7.25 23.02 34.77
N SER A 8 -8.29 22.23 34.63
CA SER A 8 -9.27 22.34 33.54
C SER A 8 -10.01 23.68 33.48
N ASN A 9 -10.07 24.42 34.59
CA ASN A 9 -10.72 25.75 34.67
C ASN A 9 -9.76 26.93 34.42
N LEU A 10 -8.49 26.67 34.09
CA LEU A 10 -7.52 27.70 33.81
C LEU A 10 -7.89 28.44 32.51
N ASN A 11 -8.14 29.76 32.59
CA ASN A 11 -8.56 30.57 31.44
C ASN A 11 -7.42 31.30 30.75
N GLY A 12 -6.30 31.49 31.42
CA GLY A 12 -5.11 32.12 30.86
C GLY A 12 -3.87 31.78 31.68
N LEU A 13 -2.76 31.66 31.00
CA LEU A 13 -1.47 31.38 31.60
C LEU A 13 -0.43 32.35 31.08
N ASP A 14 0.19 33.08 32.01
CA ASP A 14 1.44 33.78 31.73
C ASP A 14 2.55 33.12 32.57
N CYS A 15 3.41 32.39 31.89
CA CYS A 15 4.62 31.77 32.45
C CYS A 15 5.88 32.31 31.76
N SER A 16 5.78 33.51 31.18
CA SER A 16 6.90 34.15 30.51
C SER A 16 8.08 34.45 31.43
N THR A 17 9.25 34.65 30.82
CA THR A 17 10.49 35.04 31.53
C THR A 17 10.85 34.04 32.65
N ASN A 18 10.93 32.77 32.28
CA ASN A 18 11.33 31.67 33.14
C ASN A 18 12.42 30.82 32.48
N GLN A 19 12.67 29.62 33.02
CA GLN A 19 13.62 28.62 32.50
C GLN A 19 12.93 27.29 32.19
N LEU A 20 11.72 27.36 31.66
CA LEU A 20 10.96 26.17 31.34
C LEU A 20 11.58 25.49 30.11
N LEU A 21 11.73 24.15 30.18
CA LEU A 21 12.22 23.30 29.08
C LEU A 21 11.08 22.65 28.31
N SER A 22 9.96 22.43 28.97
CA SER A 22 8.72 21.96 28.31
C SER A 22 7.50 22.56 29.00
N LEU A 23 6.43 22.69 28.25
CA LEU A 23 5.15 23.16 28.74
C LEU A 23 4.05 22.23 28.22
N ASP A 24 3.21 21.74 29.13
CA ASP A 24 2.06 20.92 28.79
C ASP A 24 0.79 21.57 29.33
N VAL A 25 -0.09 22.02 28.42
CA VAL A 25 -1.41 22.58 28.70
C VAL A 25 -2.54 21.73 28.14
N SER A 26 -2.28 20.49 27.76
CA SER A 26 -3.24 19.59 27.13
C SER A 26 -4.49 19.30 27.99
N GLU A 27 -4.36 19.35 29.34
CA GLU A 27 -5.48 19.22 30.27
C GLU A 27 -6.20 20.55 30.57
N CYS A 28 -5.67 21.69 30.11
CA CYS A 28 -6.23 23.01 30.35
C CYS A 28 -7.31 23.35 29.32
N VAL A 29 -8.40 22.60 29.31
CA VAL A 29 -9.47 22.65 28.29
C VAL A 29 -10.23 23.99 28.20
N ASN A 30 -10.02 24.92 29.11
CA ASN A 30 -10.63 26.25 29.11
C ASN A 30 -9.62 27.38 28.88
N ILE A 31 -8.34 27.09 28.63
CA ILE A 31 -7.34 28.10 28.41
C ILE A 31 -7.68 28.89 27.13
N GLY A 32 -7.64 30.21 27.20
CA GLY A 32 -7.95 31.12 26.10
C GLY A 32 -6.80 32.08 25.79
N SER A 33 -5.76 32.10 26.65
CA SER A 33 -4.53 32.86 26.40
C SER A 33 -3.33 32.18 27.00
N LEU A 34 -2.23 32.12 26.24
CA LEU A 34 -0.98 31.51 26.66
C LEU A 34 0.20 32.42 26.30
N ASN A 35 0.91 32.90 27.32
CA ASN A 35 2.17 33.57 27.15
C ASN A 35 3.29 32.74 27.81
N CYS A 36 4.10 32.10 26.98
CA CYS A 36 5.28 31.35 27.44
C CYS A 36 6.59 31.89 26.85
N SER A 37 6.59 33.19 26.48
CA SER A 37 7.75 33.85 25.89
C SER A 37 8.93 33.92 26.86
N ASN A 38 10.15 34.11 26.34
CA ASN A 38 11.38 34.22 27.10
C ASN A 38 11.62 33.02 28.05
N ASN A 39 11.63 31.82 27.51
CA ASN A 39 11.94 30.58 28.17
C ASN A 39 13.03 29.79 27.40
N GLN A 40 13.23 28.53 27.77
CA GLN A 40 14.12 27.57 27.09
C GLN A 40 13.34 26.34 26.62
N LEU A 41 12.12 26.55 26.10
CA LEU A 41 11.25 25.47 25.74
C LEU A 41 11.82 24.68 24.53
N LEU A 42 11.88 23.37 24.68
CA LEU A 42 12.12 22.40 23.62
C LEU A 42 10.80 21.96 23.00
N SER A 43 9.74 21.85 23.82
CA SER A 43 8.43 21.39 23.38
C SER A 43 7.29 22.10 24.11
N ILE A 44 6.15 22.22 23.40
CA ILE A 44 4.88 22.70 23.94
C ILE A 44 3.79 21.72 23.53
N PHE A 45 3.00 21.26 24.50
CA PHE A 45 1.83 20.39 24.26
C PHE A 45 0.58 21.18 24.60
N MET A 46 -0.21 21.53 23.55
CA MET A 46 -1.41 22.35 23.69
C MET A 46 -2.63 21.77 22.93
N LYS A 47 -2.60 20.45 22.67
CA LYS A 47 -3.74 19.74 22.11
C LYS A 47 -4.81 19.52 23.19
N ASN A 48 -5.62 20.55 23.44
CA ASN A 48 -6.57 20.65 24.55
C ASN A 48 -8.02 20.87 24.10
N GLY A 49 -8.30 20.81 22.81
CA GLY A 49 -9.63 21.04 22.21
C GLY A 49 -10.01 22.51 22.07
N LYS A 50 -9.07 23.44 22.25
CA LYS A 50 -9.24 24.87 22.07
C LYS A 50 -8.49 25.38 20.83
N LEU A 51 -8.72 26.61 20.47
CA LEU A 51 -8.13 27.26 19.29
C LEU A 51 -7.39 28.54 19.69
N GLU A 52 -6.40 28.41 20.59
CA GLU A 52 -5.63 29.53 21.11
C GLU A 52 -4.83 30.25 20.02
N GLY A 53 -4.36 29.50 19.03
CA GLY A 53 -3.60 30.01 17.90
C GLY A 53 -4.42 30.76 16.85
N THR A 54 -5.76 30.67 16.90
CA THR A 54 -6.64 31.11 15.81
C THR A 54 -7.33 32.47 16.03
N ASN A 55 -6.86 33.29 16.97
CA ASN A 55 -7.55 34.53 17.33
C ASN A 55 -7.76 35.49 16.14
N LEU A 56 -8.99 35.52 15.64
CA LEU A 56 -9.41 36.35 14.51
C LEU A 56 -9.41 37.88 14.80
N PHE A 57 -9.14 38.29 16.02
CA PHE A 57 -9.22 39.70 16.45
C PHE A 57 -7.86 40.38 16.68
N GLY A 58 -6.77 39.82 16.16
CA GLY A 58 -5.50 40.52 16.03
C GLY A 58 -4.64 40.61 17.29
N PHE A 59 -5.04 40.10 18.43
CA PHE A 59 -4.19 39.89 19.58
C PHE A 59 -3.92 38.42 19.72
N SER A 60 -2.68 38.03 19.55
CA SER A 60 -2.29 36.67 19.81
C SER A 60 -2.47 36.38 21.28
N SER A 61 -3.52 35.65 21.62
CA SER A 61 -3.63 34.95 22.90
C SER A 61 -2.51 33.92 23.08
N PHE A 62 -1.69 33.73 22.07
CA PHE A 62 -0.58 32.77 22.02
C PHE A 62 0.74 33.49 21.71
N ASN A 63 1.64 33.50 22.69
CA ASN A 63 2.96 34.14 22.57
C ASN A 63 4.07 33.16 22.99
N ILE A 64 4.89 32.77 22.02
CA ILE A 64 6.03 31.85 22.16
C ILE A 64 7.37 32.54 21.87
N TYR A 65 7.39 33.88 21.77
CA TYR A 65 8.58 34.64 21.42
C TYR A 65 9.78 34.29 22.31
N ASN A 66 10.99 34.27 21.71
CA ASN A 66 12.25 34.03 22.40
C ASN A 66 12.32 32.71 23.21
N ASN A 67 12.04 31.60 22.48
CA ASN A 67 12.37 30.24 22.91
C ASN A 67 13.37 29.62 21.90
N PRO A 68 14.66 29.95 21.99
CA PRO A 68 15.65 29.73 20.92
C PRO A 68 15.93 28.26 20.58
N ILE A 69 15.53 27.34 21.44
CA ILE A 69 15.72 25.89 21.26
C ILE A 69 14.39 25.14 21.07
N LEU A 70 13.33 25.85 20.66
CA LEU A 70 12.02 25.23 20.44
C LEU A 70 12.04 24.36 19.17
N LEU A 71 11.74 23.07 19.35
CA LEU A 71 11.79 22.05 18.31
C LEU A 71 10.41 21.50 17.95
N TYR A 72 9.44 21.53 18.89
CA TYR A 72 8.17 20.87 18.71
C TYR A 72 7.00 21.59 19.37
N ILE A 73 5.88 21.69 18.66
CA ILE A 73 4.61 22.12 19.24
C ILE A 73 3.51 21.14 18.81
N CYS A 74 2.86 20.53 19.79
CA CYS A 74 1.67 19.71 19.56
C CYS A 74 0.41 20.55 19.73
N VAL A 75 -0.46 20.54 18.74
CA VAL A 75 -1.67 21.37 18.70
C VAL A 75 -2.88 20.56 18.21
N ASP A 76 -4.07 21.09 18.41
CA ASP A 76 -5.26 20.59 17.75
C ASP A 76 -5.18 20.78 16.24
N GLU A 77 -5.81 19.89 15.45
CA GLU A 77 -5.72 19.95 13.98
C GLU A 77 -6.16 21.31 13.41
N GLY A 78 -7.19 21.93 14.03
CA GLY A 78 -7.69 23.24 13.62
C GLY A 78 -6.75 24.42 13.87
N GLU A 79 -5.71 24.23 14.69
CA GLU A 79 -4.73 25.27 15.02
C GLU A 79 -3.45 25.20 14.21
N MET A 80 -3.19 24.09 13.54
CA MET A 80 -1.90 23.82 12.87
C MET A 80 -1.45 24.97 11.98
N ALA A 81 -2.33 25.49 11.14
CA ALA A 81 -2.00 26.58 10.21
C ALA A 81 -1.67 27.89 10.93
N ALA A 82 -2.41 28.24 11.98
CA ALA A 82 -2.21 29.45 12.73
C ALA A 82 -0.91 29.40 13.57
N VAL A 83 -0.63 28.26 14.16
CA VAL A 83 0.61 28.03 14.95
C VAL A 83 1.82 27.98 14.01
N GLN A 84 1.71 27.34 12.83
CA GLN A 84 2.76 27.36 11.82
C GLN A 84 3.09 28.79 11.38
N GLN A 85 2.08 29.63 11.15
CA GLN A 85 2.30 31.03 10.83
C GLN A 85 3.10 31.75 11.94
N LYS A 86 2.81 31.47 13.21
CA LYS A 86 3.57 32.05 14.34
C LYS A 86 5.02 31.55 14.39
N ILE A 87 5.25 30.29 14.10
CA ILE A 87 6.59 29.69 13.96
C ILE A 87 7.37 30.46 12.89
N ASP A 88 6.77 30.69 11.74
CA ASP A 88 7.38 31.39 10.61
C ASP A 88 7.65 32.87 10.96
N GLU A 89 6.69 33.56 11.60
CA GLU A 89 6.83 34.94 12.06
C GLU A 89 8.00 35.14 13.04
N TYR A 90 8.23 34.17 13.93
CA TYR A 90 9.30 34.20 14.91
C TYR A 90 10.61 33.60 14.40
N GLY A 91 10.63 33.01 13.20
CA GLY A 91 11.82 32.47 12.56
C GLY A 91 12.32 31.14 13.18
N TYR A 92 11.43 30.32 13.71
CA TYR A 92 11.77 29.01 14.28
C TYR A 92 11.89 27.93 13.18
N VAL A 93 12.96 27.97 12.39
CA VAL A 93 13.19 27.10 11.22
C VAL A 93 13.28 25.60 11.53
N ASN A 94 13.54 25.24 12.78
CA ASN A 94 13.69 23.84 13.21
C ASN A 94 12.52 23.37 14.10
N CYS A 95 11.41 24.14 14.16
CA CYS A 95 10.28 23.78 15.00
C CYS A 95 9.19 23.06 14.16
N GLN A 96 8.89 21.83 14.54
CA GLN A 96 7.82 21.03 13.94
C GLN A 96 6.48 21.30 14.64
N VAL A 97 5.41 21.43 13.86
CA VAL A 97 4.03 21.55 14.35
C VAL A 97 3.21 20.39 13.80
N ASN A 98 2.60 19.60 14.68
CA ASN A 98 1.62 18.58 14.29
C ASN A 98 0.68 18.22 15.47
N SER A 99 -0.25 17.28 15.23
CA SER A 99 -1.22 16.82 16.22
C SER A 99 -0.95 15.40 16.76
N TYR A 100 0.22 14.84 16.46
CA TYR A 100 0.54 13.41 16.69
C TYR A 100 1.08 13.08 18.08
N CYS A 101 1.04 14.01 19.02
CA CYS A 101 1.35 13.73 20.43
C CYS A 101 0.27 12.89 21.13
N SER A 102 -0.93 12.81 20.57
CA SER A 102 -1.97 11.87 20.93
C SER A 102 -2.86 11.58 19.73
N PHE A 103 -3.48 10.39 19.70
CA PHE A 103 -4.39 9.99 18.61
C PHE A 103 -5.86 10.19 18.97
N SER A 104 -6.14 10.76 20.12
CA SER A 104 -7.45 11.23 20.54
C SER A 104 -7.62 12.73 20.25
N PRO A 105 -8.86 13.22 20.06
CA PRO A 105 -9.13 14.66 20.04
C PRO A 105 -8.60 15.36 21.29
N GLY A 106 -8.21 16.62 21.16
CA GLY A 106 -7.86 17.44 22.30
C GLY A 106 -9.07 17.73 23.18
N GLY A 107 -8.81 18.00 24.48
CA GLY A 107 -9.83 18.36 25.44
C GLY A 107 -10.73 17.20 25.87
N VAL A 108 -12.01 17.50 26.09
CA VAL A 108 -13.00 16.48 26.49
C VAL A 108 -13.45 15.73 25.25
N PHE A 109 -13.20 14.43 25.23
CA PHE A 109 -13.64 13.53 24.17
C PHE A 109 -14.43 12.33 24.74
N TYR A 110 -15.12 11.66 23.88
CA TYR A 110 -15.98 10.50 24.14
C TYR A 110 -15.52 9.36 23.25
N ALA A 111 -15.92 8.12 23.57
CA ALA A 111 -15.56 6.97 22.77
C ALA A 111 -16.80 6.21 22.29
N ILE A 112 -16.79 5.78 21.04
CA ILE A 112 -17.72 4.78 20.50
C ILE A 112 -16.89 3.53 20.23
N GLN A 113 -17.27 2.38 20.80
CA GLN A 113 -16.49 1.16 20.77
C GLN A 113 -17.37 -0.05 20.50
N GLY A 114 -16.80 -1.08 19.91
CA GLY A 114 -17.50 -2.34 19.71
C GLY A 114 -16.69 -3.31 18.86
N THR A 115 -17.35 -4.41 18.53
CA THR A 115 -16.78 -5.47 17.69
C THR A 115 -17.75 -5.76 16.54
N THR A 116 -17.22 -6.05 15.36
CA THR A 116 -18.04 -6.65 14.28
C THR A 116 -17.69 -8.11 14.10
N ARG A 117 -18.71 -8.95 14.05
CA ARG A 117 -18.57 -10.40 13.93
C ARG A 117 -19.42 -10.96 12.80
N LEU A 118 -18.98 -12.11 12.25
CA LEU A 118 -19.73 -12.89 11.28
C LEU A 118 -20.49 -14.01 12.00
N ASP A 119 -21.82 -13.93 12.02
CA ASP A 119 -22.68 -15.03 12.43
C ASP A 119 -22.75 -16.08 11.32
N ALA A 120 -21.83 -17.04 11.38
CA ALA A 120 -21.75 -18.12 10.40
C ALA A 120 -22.70 -19.29 10.72
N ASN A 121 -23.14 -19.39 11.97
CA ASN A 121 -23.97 -20.50 12.46
C ASN A 121 -25.45 -20.14 12.62
N THR A 122 -25.80 -18.87 12.36
CA THR A 122 -27.17 -18.31 12.43
C THR A 122 -27.84 -18.38 13.82
N ASN A 123 -26.99 -18.30 14.87
CA ASN A 123 -27.51 -18.27 16.26
C ASN A 123 -27.53 -16.84 16.85
N GLY A 124 -27.08 -15.83 16.09
CA GLY A 124 -26.84 -14.45 16.49
C GLY A 124 -25.37 -14.25 16.85
N CYS A 125 -24.82 -13.06 16.56
CA CYS A 125 -23.40 -12.77 16.80
C CYS A 125 -23.05 -12.87 18.30
N ASP A 126 -22.10 -13.72 18.63
CA ASP A 126 -21.59 -13.92 19.98
C ASP A 126 -20.03 -13.95 20.02
N ALA A 127 -19.47 -14.17 21.21
CA ALA A 127 -18.01 -14.17 21.39
C ALA A 127 -17.29 -15.32 20.69
N GLY A 128 -18.00 -16.38 20.28
CA GLY A 128 -17.46 -17.51 19.55
C GLY A 128 -17.38 -17.27 18.04
N ASP A 129 -18.03 -16.23 17.54
CA ASP A 129 -18.06 -15.90 16.13
C ASP A 129 -16.81 -15.17 15.67
N LEU A 130 -16.50 -15.33 14.37
CA LEU A 130 -15.33 -14.76 13.75
C LEU A 130 -15.42 -13.23 13.66
N GLY A 131 -14.38 -12.52 14.13
CA GLY A 131 -14.27 -11.07 13.98
C GLY A 131 -14.07 -10.66 12.52
N TYR A 132 -14.72 -9.59 12.10
CA TYR A 132 -14.52 -9.01 10.76
C TYR A 132 -13.26 -8.13 10.77
N ALA A 133 -12.14 -8.69 10.38
CA ALA A 133 -10.84 -8.01 10.34
C ALA A 133 -10.83 -6.82 9.37
N ASN A 134 -10.23 -5.71 9.78
CA ASN A 134 -10.01 -4.52 8.96
C ASN A 134 -11.29 -3.92 8.33
N LEU A 135 -12.44 -4.08 8.98
CA LEU A 135 -13.67 -3.46 8.52
C LEU A 135 -13.56 -1.93 8.62
N LYS A 136 -13.94 -1.25 7.57
CA LYS A 136 -14.02 0.21 7.54
C LYS A 136 -15.37 0.69 8.08
N TYR A 137 -15.33 1.77 8.87
CA TYR A 137 -16.52 2.48 9.33
C TYR A 137 -16.49 3.91 8.81
N ASN A 138 -17.58 4.33 8.19
CA ASN A 138 -17.80 5.73 7.87
C ASN A 138 -18.45 6.43 9.07
N ILE A 139 -17.93 7.60 9.40
CA ILE A 139 -18.38 8.41 10.52
C ILE A 139 -18.82 9.77 9.98
N THR A 140 -20.00 10.22 10.39
CA THR A 140 -20.48 11.57 10.07
C THR A 140 -20.90 12.30 11.34
N SER A 141 -20.56 13.60 11.42
CA SER A 141 -20.97 14.50 12.49
C SER A 141 -21.27 15.87 11.89
N GLY A 142 -22.54 16.23 11.73
CA GLY A 142 -22.94 17.41 10.99
C GLY A 142 -22.50 17.33 9.54
N THR A 143 -21.68 18.28 9.12
CA THR A 143 -21.07 18.32 7.76
C THR A 143 -19.74 17.60 7.66
N ASN A 144 -19.15 17.19 8.78
CA ASN A 144 -17.87 16.50 8.82
C ASN A 144 -18.06 15.01 8.58
N SER A 145 -17.19 14.44 7.79
CA SER A 145 -17.16 13.00 7.52
C SER A 145 -15.73 12.49 7.54
N GLY A 146 -15.56 11.24 7.93
CA GLY A 146 -14.30 10.54 7.94
C GLY A 146 -14.51 9.04 7.98
N SER A 147 -13.44 8.28 8.00
CA SER A 147 -13.48 6.83 8.16
C SER A 147 -12.35 6.35 9.04
N ILE A 148 -12.60 5.23 9.71
CA ILE A 148 -11.61 4.48 10.47
C ILE A 148 -11.71 3.01 10.08
N VAL A 149 -10.61 2.27 10.22
CA VAL A 149 -10.54 0.83 9.97
C VAL A 149 -10.39 0.11 11.30
N ALA A 150 -11.20 -0.94 11.53
CA ALA A 150 -11.09 -1.84 12.68
C ALA A 150 -9.73 -2.56 12.72
N ASP A 151 -9.40 -3.11 13.86
CA ASP A 151 -8.23 -3.98 14.00
C ASP A 151 -8.44 -5.36 13.33
N ALA A 152 -7.40 -6.19 13.35
CA ALA A 152 -7.42 -7.53 12.79
C ALA A 152 -8.38 -8.51 13.50
N SER A 153 -8.90 -8.14 14.68
CA SER A 153 -9.87 -8.91 15.45
C SER A 153 -11.32 -8.43 15.27
N GLY A 154 -11.51 -7.36 14.45
CA GLY A 154 -12.82 -6.75 14.22
C GLY A 154 -13.25 -5.77 15.30
N ASN A 155 -12.35 -5.37 16.23
CA ASN A 155 -12.65 -4.35 17.21
C ASN A 155 -12.44 -2.96 16.64
N TYR A 156 -13.27 -2.02 17.06
CA TYR A 156 -13.11 -0.61 16.71
C TYR A 156 -13.24 0.28 17.93
N SER A 157 -12.50 1.40 17.92
CA SER A 157 -12.58 2.44 18.93
C SER A 157 -12.46 3.79 18.26
N LEU A 158 -13.48 4.63 18.43
CA LEU A 158 -13.64 5.93 17.80
C LEU A 158 -13.64 7.00 18.88
N PRO A 159 -12.54 7.71 19.10
CA PRO A 159 -12.54 8.90 19.94
C PRO A 159 -13.20 10.05 19.17
N VAL A 160 -14.24 10.66 19.77
CA VAL A 160 -15.06 11.72 19.18
C VAL A 160 -15.27 12.88 20.14
N ILE A 161 -15.52 14.07 19.63
CA ILE A 161 -15.90 15.25 20.43
C ILE A 161 -17.39 15.23 20.74
N ALA A 162 -17.89 16.19 21.54
CA ALA A 162 -19.32 16.37 21.76
C ALA A 162 -20.09 16.62 20.46
N GLY A 163 -21.30 16.07 20.36
CA GLY A 163 -22.17 16.18 19.21
C GLY A 163 -22.79 14.84 18.80
N ILE A 164 -23.55 14.88 17.71
CA ILE A 164 -24.22 13.71 17.15
C ILE A 164 -23.28 13.05 16.13
N HIS A 165 -22.98 11.77 16.35
CA HIS A 165 -22.12 10.97 15.47
C HIS A 165 -22.91 9.78 14.94
N THR A 166 -22.90 9.61 13.62
CA THR A 166 -23.46 8.42 12.96
C THR A 166 -22.31 7.55 12.48
N VAL A 167 -22.32 6.26 12.85
CA VAL A 167 -21.33 5.27 12.45
C VAL A 167 -21.99 4.21 11.57
N THR A 168 -21.43 3.97 10.41
CA THR A 168 -21.95 3.04 9.40
C THR A 168 -20.83 2.11 8.94
N PRO A 169 -20.96 0.78 9.13
CA PRO A 169 -20.03 -0.18 8.54
C PRO A 169 -20.02 -0.09 7.01
N ALA A 170 -18.84 -0.10 6.42
CA ALA A 170 -18.61 -0.02 4.98
C ALA A 170 -17.88 -1.28 4.49
N LEU A 171 -18.65 -2.28 4.09
CA LEU A 171 -18.13 -3.55 3.60
C LEU A 171 -17.51 -3.36 2.22
N GLU A 172 -16.44 -4.12 1.94
CA GLU A 172 -15.83 -4.20 0.61
C GLU A 172 -16.83 -4.74 -0.43
N ASN A 173 -17.55 -5.81 -0.06
CA ASN A 173 -18.55 -6.48 -0.90
C ASN A 173 -19.94 -6.44 -0.23
N PRO A 174 -20.66 -5.30 -0.29
CA PRO A 174 -21.89 -5.11 0.47
C PRO A 174 -23.05 -6.01 0.04
N THR A 175 -22.99 -6.61 -1.15
CA THR A 175 -24.01 -7.53 -1.65
C THR A 175 -23.86 -8.96 -1.12
N TYR A 176 -22.69 -9.32 -0.58
CA TYR A 176 -22.43 -10.66 -0.05
C TYR A 176 -22.92 -10.86 1.38
N PHE A 177 -23.24 -9.76 2.06
CA PHE A 177 -23.53 -9.78 3.48
C PHE A 177 -24.65 -8.81 3.84
N ASN A 178 -25.36 -9.13 4.91
CA ASN A 178 -26.24 -8.22 5.61
C ASN A 178 -25.57 -7.77 6.91
N VAL A 179 -25.80 -6.53 7.32
CA VAL A 179 -25.27 -5.97 8.57
C VAL A 179 -26.41 -5.48 9.46
N SER A 180 -26.35 -5.82 10.73
CA SER A 180 -27.32 -5.37 11.74
C SER A 180 -26.60 -4.88 13.01
N PRO A 181 -26.94 -3.66 13.51
CA PRO A 181 -27.72 -2.65 12.80
C PRO A 181 -26.98 -2.12 11.57
N THR A 182 -27.66 -1.53 10.61
CA THR A 182 -27.04 -0.94 9.40
C THR A 182 -26.24 0.31 9.69
N SER A 183 -26.61 1.05 10.75
CA SER A 183 -25.87 2.19 11.29
C SER A 183 -26.33 2.45 12.72
N ILE A 184 -25.54 3.21 13.47
CA ILE A 184 -25.90 3.69 14.80
C ILE A 184 -25.69 5.19 14.90
N GLN A 185 -26.36 5.81 15.89
CA GLN A 185 -26.17 7.20 16.23
C GLN A 185 -25.90 7.34 17.73
N ALA A 186 -24.87 8.08 18.08
CA ALA A 186 -24.53 8.45 19.45
C ALA A 186 -24.52 9.97 19.59
N ASP A 187 -25.18 10.50 20.63
CA ASP A 187 -25.25 11.94 20.92
C ASP A 187 -24.55 12.23 22.24
N PHE A 188 -23.39 12.86 22.17
CA PHE A 188 -22.60 13.22 23.34
C PHE A 188 -22.76 14.69 23.73
N PRO A 189 -22.83 15.00 25.04
CA PRO A 189 -22.57 14.15 26.21
C PRO A 189 -23.79 13.35 26.73
N THR A 190 -24.92 13.30 26.01
CA THR A 190 -26.15 12.65 26.48
C THR A 190 -25.97 11.13 26.56
N ALA A 191 -25.28 10.53 25.62
CA ALA A 191 -24.95 9.10 25.64
C ALA A 191 -23.80 8.81 26.62
N ALA A 192 -23.78 7.58 27.15
CA ALA A 192 -22.67 7.09 27.97
C ALA A 192 -21.36 7.01 27.13
N SER A 193 -20.23 7.26 27.77
CA SER A 193 -18.91 7.05 27.16
C SER A 193 -18.09 6.06 27.99
N PRO A 194 -17.57 4.97 27.40
CA PRO A 194 -17.75 4.59 25.99
C PRO A 194 -19.21 4.21 25.65
N PHE A 195 -19.64 4.61 24.44
CA PHE A 195 -20.88 4.09 23.86
C PHE A 195 -20.54 2.75 23.20
N LEU A 196 -21.11 1.67 23.74
CA LEU A 196 -20.78 0.32 23.29
C LEU A 196 -21.82 -0.15 22.26
N GLN A 197 -21.35 -0.53 21.08
CA GLN A 197 -22.18 -1.06 20.01
C GLN A 197 -21.42 -2.09 19.19
N ASP A 198 -21.98 -3.29 19.12
CA ASP A 198 -21.50 -4.33 18.21
C ASP A 198 -22.33 -4.35 16.93
N PHE A 199 -21.69 -4.78 15.84
CA PHE A 199 -22.36 -5.04 14.56
C PHE A 199 -22.31 -6.53 14.25
N CYS A 200 -23.43 -7.06 13.80
CA CYS A 200 -23.55 -8.45 13.39
C CYS A 200 -23.65 -8.54 11.87
N VAL A 201 -22.79 -9.34 11.26
CA VAL A 201 -22.75 -9.59 9.83
C VAL A 201 -23.25 -11.00 9.56
N THR A 202 -24.17 -11.17 8.63
CA THR A 202 -24.67 -12.47 8.18
C THR A 202 -24.47 -12.63 6.69
N ALA A 203 -24.27 -13.85 6.21
CA ALA A 203 -24.14 -14.11 4.78
C ALA A 203 -25.45 -13.78 4.03
N ASN A 204 -25.33 -13.19 2.84
CA ASN A 204 -26.44 -12.92 1.92
C ASN A 204 -26.22 -13.71 0.62
N GLY A 205 -26.81 -14.90 0.51
CA GLY A 205 -26.55 -15.81 -0.62
C GLY A 205 -25.24 -16.58 -0.48
N ILE A 206 -24.71 -17.05 -1.62
CA ILE A 206 -23.48 -17.83 -1.71
C ILE A 206 -22.53 -17.08 -2.65
N HIS A 207 -21.47 -16.53 -2.11
CA HIS A 207 -20.49 -15.70 -2.83
C HIS A 207 -19.08 -16.16 -2.48
N PRO A 208 -18.52 -17.15 -3.19
CA PRO A 208 -17.10 -17.48 -3.06
C PRO A 208 -16.26 -16.39 -3.72
N ASP A 209 -15.22 -15.93 -3.03
CA ASP A 209 -14.35 -14.87 -3.51
C ASP A 209 -13.02 -14.92 -2.74
N VAL A 210 -11.92 -15.24 -3.42
CA VAL A 210 -10.58 -15.27 -2.84
C VAL A 210 -9.66 -14.32 -3.61
N GLU A 211 -8.73 -13.69 -2.93
CA GLU A 211 -7.74 -12.82 -3.57
C GLU A 211 -6.32 -13.19 -3.15
N VAL A 212 -5.34 -12.86 -3.97
CA VAL A 212 -3.93 -13.03 -3.66
C VAL A 212 -3.13 -11.79 -4.08
N ILE A 213 -2.15 -11.41 -3.25
CA ILE A 213 -1.10 -10.46 -3.60
C ILE A 213 0.27 -11.03 -3.22
N ALA A 214 1.31 -10.54 -3.88
CA ALA A 214 2.69 -10.84 -3.53
C ALA A 214 3.50 -9.54 -3.43
N TYR A 215 4.50 -9.51 -2.54
CA TYR A 215 5.40 -8.39 -2.39
C TYR A 215 6.72 -8.82 -1.73
N ASN A 216 7.77 -8.02 -1.94
CA ASN A 216 9.08 -8.16 -1.29
C ASN A 216 9.09 -7.41 0.05
N GLU A 217 9.81 -7.90 1.05
CA GLU A 217 10.11 -7.13 2.25
C GLU A 217 11.30 -6.19 2.04
N ALA A 218 12.35 -6.67 1.39
CA ALA A 218 13.55 -5.90 1.05
C ALA A 218 13.70 -5.72 -0.46
N THR A 219 14.49 -4.75 -0.87
CA THR A 219 14.80 -4.49 -2.29
C THR A 219 15.67 -5.61 -2.86
N PRO A 220 15.37 -6.15 -4.05
CA PRO A 220 16.17 -7.18 -4.69
C PRO A 220 17.51 -6.62 -5.15
N VAL A 221 18.62 -7.21 -4.67
CA VAL A 221 20.01 -6.87 -5.00
C VAL A 221 20.72 -8.14 -5.47
N PRO A 222 21.51 -8.09 -6.58
CA PRO A 222 22.19 -9.27 -7.10
C PRO A 222 23.10 -9.94 -6.06
N GLY A 223 23.03 -11.26 -5.94
CA GLY A 223 23.84 -12.07 -5.02
C GLY A 223 23.35 -12.08 -3.57
N PHE A 224 22.25 -11.43 -3.25
CA PHE A 224 21.72 -11.38 -1.89
C PHE A 224 20.41 -12.16 -1.75
N ASN A 225 20.13 -12.53 -0.52
CA ASN A 225 18.84 -13.11 -0.16
C ASN A 225 17.78 -12.03 -0.10
N VAL A 226 16.61 -12.32 -0.69
CA VAL A 226 15.44 -11.43 -0.64
C VAL A 226 14.26 -12.20 -0.09
N LYS A 227 13.59 -11.62 0.90
CA LYS A 227 12.39 -12.16 1.52
C LYS A 227 11.15 -11.59 0.86
N TYR A 228 10.22 -12.48 0.54
CA TYR A 228 8.93 -12.18 -0.08
C TYR A 228 7.79 -12.69 0.78
N LYS A 229 6.63 -12.06 0.61
CA LYS A 229 5.37 -12.50 1.18
C LYS A 229 4.31 -12.65 0.10
N ILE A 230 3.51 -13.70 0.23
CA ILE A 230 2.26 -13.88 -0.48
C ILE A 230 1.15 -13.78 0.56
N VAL A 231 0.22 -12.86 0.38
CA VAL A 231 -0.99 -12.76 1.22
C VAL A 231 -2.17 -13.20 0.39
N TYR A 232 -2.92 -14.17 0.90
CA TYR A 232 -4.17 -14.60 0.29
C TYR A 232 -5.31 -14.48 1.30
N LYS A 233 -6.46 -14.04 0.82
CA LYS A 233 -7.61 -13.66 1.64
C LYS A 233 -8.89 -14.24 1.08
N ASN A 234 -9.80 -14.64 1.95
CA ASN A 234 -11.17 -14.96 1.61
C ASN A 234 -12.05 -13.71 1.79
N LYS A 235 -12.46 -13.07 0.70
CA LYS A 235 -13.39 -11.93 0.66
C LYS A 235 -14.85 -12.36 0.57
N GLY A 236 -15.06 -13.63 0.25
CA GLY A 236 -16.36 -14.24 0.13
C GLY A 236 -17.01 -14.58 1.45
N ASN A 237 -18.19 -15.18 1.38
CA ASN A 237 -18.98 -15.60 2.55
C ASN A 237 -19.05 -17.13 2.72
N GLN A 238 -18.20 -17.87 2.01
CA GLN A 238 -18.08 -19.33 2.11
C GLN A 238 -16.67 -19.71 2.55
N VAL A 239 -16.53 -20.79 3.32
CA VAL A 239 -15.21 -21.36 3.66
C VAL A 239 -14.52 -21.84 2.39
N ALA A 240 -13.28 -21.42 2.17
CA ALA A 240 -12.51 -21.78 0.99
C ALA A 240 -11.43 -22.84 1.28
N ASN A 241 -11.22 -23.73 0.31
CA ASN A 241 -10.13 -24.70 0.29
C ASN A 241 -9.51 -24.67 -1.10
N GLY A 242 -8.21 -24.75 -1.21
CA GLY A 242 -7.55 -24.67 -2.50
C GLY A 242 -6.05 -24.70 -2.42
N GLN A 243 -5.43 -24.02 -3.37
CA GLN A 243 -3.97 -23.94 -3.50
C GLN A 243 -3.56 -22.50 -3.77
N VAL A 244 -2.39 -22.13 -3.26
CA VAL A 244 -1.63 -20.97 -3.68
C VAL A 244 -0.46 -21.47 -4.52
N THR A 245 -0.28 -20.90 -5.70
CA THR A 245 0.82 -21.23 -6.62
C THR A 245 1.63 -19.97 -6.88
N LEU A 246 2.96 -20.08 -6.83
CA LEU A 246 3.89 -19.05 -7.24
C LEU A 246 4.66 -19.53 -8.47
N ALA A 247 4.54 -18.80 -9.58
CA ALA A 247 5.46 -18.92 -10.70
C ALA A 247 6.56 -17.85 -10.58
N PHE A 248 7.82 -18.25 -10.81
CA PHE A 248 9.00 -17.40 -10.69
C PHE A 248 10.11 -17.86 -11.65
N GLN A 249 11.21 -17.12 -11.74
CA GLN A 249 12.34 -17.40 -12.63
C GLN A 249 13.45 -18.17 -11.87
N ASP A 250 13.32 -19.49 -11.78
CA ASP A 250 14.23 -20.37 -11.04
C ASP A 250 15.69 -20.37 -11.59
N ASP A 251 15.86 -19.95 -12.84
CA ASP A 251 17.19 -19.89 -13.48
C ASP A 251 18.04 -18.68 -13.00
N VAL A 252 17.43 -17.65 -12.43
CA VAL A 252 18.13 -16.46 -11.92
C VAL A 252 18.00 -16.30 -10.41
N MET A 253 17.36 -17.26 -9.71
CA MET A 253 17.21 -17.25 -8.26
C MET A 253 16.95 -18.64 -7.70
N ASP A 254 17.47 -18.93 -6.52
CA ASP A 254 17.30 -20.21 -5.79
C ASP A 254 16.40 -20.03 -4.57
N LEU A 255 15.42 -20.93 -4.38
CA LEU A 255 14.62 -20.96 -3.15
C LEU A 255 15.48 -21.40 -1.97
N ILE A 256 15.57 -20.55 -0.94
CA ILE A 256 16.30 -20.83 0.31
C ILE A 256 15.38 -21.42 1.36
N SER A 257 14.19 -20.82 1.55
CA SER A 257 13.22 -21.26 2.56
C SER A 257 11.81 -20.80 2.22
N ALA A 258 10.82 -21.52 2.76
CA ALA A 258 9.42 -21.12 2.74
C ALA A 258 8.74 -21.49 4.06
N ASN A 259 7.84 -20.60 4.54
CA ASN A 259 7.02 -20.79 5.72
C ASN A 259 5.58 -20.33 5.45
N PRO A 260 4.59 -21.25 5.45
CA PRO A 260 4.73 -22.69 5.62
C PRO A 260 5.57 -23.34 4.51
N ALA A 261 6.06 -24.55 4.75
CA ALA A 261 6.78 -25.30 3.74
C ALA A 261 5.89 -25.56 2.50
N THR A 262 6.49 -25.61 1.32
CA THR A 262 5.78 -25.93 0.07
C THR A 262 5.16 -27.34 0.10
N THR A 263 3.95 -27.49 -0.40
CA THR A 263 3.32 -28.81 -0.61
C THR A 263 3.96 -29.53 -1.78
N SER A 264 4.31 -28.80 -2.84
CA SER A 264 5.09 -29.32 -3.96
C SER A 264 5.95 -28.23 -4.58
N GLN A 265 7.03 -28.66 -5.24
CA GLN A 265 7.98 -27.81 -5.94
C GLN A 265 8.30 -28.42 -7.30
N ALA A 266 8.30 -27.60 -8.33
CA ALA A 266 8.73 -27.92 -9.69
C ALA A 266 9.57 -26.77 -10.24
N LEU A 267 10.22 -26.97 -11.38
CA LEU A 267 10.94 -25.91 -12.08
C LEU A 267 10.03 -24.69 -12.28
N ASN A 268 10.47 -23.54 -11.86
CA ASN A 268 9.74 -22.26 -11.92
C ASN A 268 8.39 -22.24 -11.18
N SER A 269 8.11 -23.16 -10.24
CA SER A 269 6.81 -23.22 -9.58
C SER A 269 6.88 -23.77 -8.15
N LEU A 270 6.25 -23.06 -7.21
CA LEU A 270 6.02 -23.47 -5.83
C LEU A 270 4.51 -23.53 -5.58
N VAL A 271 4.08 -24.54 -4.80
CA VAL A 271 2.66 -24.76 -4.48
C VAL A 271 2.47 -24.96 -2.98
N TRP A 272 1.41 -24.38 -2.44
CA TRP A 272 0.94 -24.56 -1.06
C TRP A 272 -0.54 -24.89 -1.06
N ASP A 273 -0.90 -26.02 -0.47
CA ASP A 273 -2.30 -26.37 -0.23
C ASP A 273 -2.80 -25.62 1.00
N TYR A 274 -4.03 -25.14 0.94
CA TYR A 274 -4.70 -24.58 2.10
C TYR A 274 -6.10 -25.17 2.29
N THR A 275 -6.53 -25.23 3.52
CA THR A 275 -7.86 -25.70 3.91
C THR A 275 -8.47 -24.79 4.94
N ASN A 276 -9.80 -24.75 4.97
CA ASN A 276 -10.58 -24.07 6.00
C ASN A 276 -10.23 -22.57 6.14
N LEU A 277 -10.04 -21.86 5.02
CA LEU A 277 -9.86 -20.42 5.01
C LEU A 277 -11.24 -19.77 5.24
N GLN A 278 -11.41 -19.20 6.43
CA GLN A 278 -12.68 -18.61 6.85
C GLN A 278 -12.97 -17.30 6.09
N PRO A 279 -14.22 -16.87 5.95
CA PRO A 279 -14.56 -15.52 5.50
C PRO A 279 -13.78 -14.46 6.28
N PHE A 280 -13.27 -13.44 5.57
CA PHE A 280 -12.40 -12.36 6.06
C PHE A 280 -11.00 -12.76 6.52
N GLU A 281 -10.72 -14.05 6.64
CA GLU A 281 -9.40 -14.53 7.03
C GLU A 281 -8.38 -14.26 5.93
N SER A 282 -7.23 -13.73 6.36
CA SER A 282 -6.03 -13.60 5.54
C SER A 282 -4.93 -14.50 6.09
N ARG A 283 -4.22 -15.19 5.22
CA ARG A 283 -3.02 -15.96 5.59
C ARG A 283 -1.82 -15.48 4.78
N THR A 284 -0.64 -15.66 5.34
CA THR A 284 0.61 -15.24 4.73
C THR A 284 1.52 -16.44 4.52
N ILE A 285 2.13 -16.49 3.34
CA ILE A 285 3.26 -17.35 3.03
C ILE A 285 4.49 -16.45 2.94
N GLU A 286 5.53 -16.78 3.70
CA GLU A 286 6.83 -16.15 3.61
C GLU A 286 7.80 -17.06 2.87
N PHE A 287 8.56 -16.53 1.93
CA PHE A 287 9.63 -17.29 1.27
C PHE A 287 10.85 -16.41 1.04
N THR A 288 12.02 -17.02 1.03
CA THR A 288 13.29 -16.36 0.78
C THR A 288 13.95 -16.99 -0.43
N VAL A 289 14.39 -16.17 -1.36
CA VAL A 289 15.21 -16.59 -2.50
C VAL A 289 16.58 -15.93 -2.42
N ASN A 290 17.62 -16.64 -2.90
CA ASN A 290 18.91 -16.04 -3.21
C ASN A 290 18.93 -15.65 -4.69
N LEU A 291 19.31 -14.43 -4.99
CA LEU A 291 19.41 -13.92 -6.35
C LEU A 291 20.78 -14.20 -6.94
N ASN A 292 20.85 -14.56 -8.23
CA ASN A 292 22.11 -14.74 -8.91
C ASN A 292 22.99 -13.46 -8.88
N THR A 293 24.28 -13.64 -8.89
CA THR A 293 25.25 -12.57 -9.08
C THR A 293 25.44 -12.25 -10.57
N PRO A 294 26.04 -11.10 -10.91
CA PRO A 294 26.43 -10.81 -12.29
C PRO A 294 27.48 -11.78 -12.89
N MET A 295 28.08 -12.64 -12.06
CA MET A 295 29.12 -13.61 -12.49
C MET A 295 28.57 -15.02 -12.70
N GLU A 296 27.34 -15.28 -12.31
CA GLU A 296 26.65 -16.57 -12.49
C GLU A 296 26.02 -16.69 -13.88
N THR A 297 25.50 -17.85 -14.21
CA THR A 297 24.88 -18.13 -15.50
C THR A 297 23.50 -18.77 -15.31
N PRO A 298 22.41 -18.06 -15.70
CA PRO A 298 22.40 -16.72 -16.28
C PRO A 298 22.77 -15.63 -15.25
N PRO A 299 23.40 -14.52 -15.70
CA PRO A 299 23.73 -13.41 -14.82
C PRO A 299 22.49 -12.59 -14.47
N LEU A 300 22.48 -11.99 -13.26
CA LEU A 300 21.48 -11.01 -12.85
C LEU A 300 22.17 -9.69 -12.51
N ASN A 301 21.71 -8.59 -13.12
CA ASN A 301 22.31 -7.27 -12.99
C ASN A 301 21.32 -6.24 -12.45
N GLY A 302 21.84 -5.14 -11.91
CA GLY A 302 20.99 -3.99 -11.59
C GLY A 302 20.29 -3.45 -12.83
N GLY A 303 18.96 -3.26 -12.73
CA GLY A 303 18.08 -2.86 -13.83
C GLY A 303 17.33 -4.02 -14.50
N ASP A 304 17.76 -5.28 -14.29
CA ASP A 304 16.99 -6.44 -14.76
C ASP A 304 15.63 -6.51 -14.04
N MET A 305 14.65 -7.11 -14.71
CA MET A 305 13.30 -7.26 -14.17
C MET A 305 13.03 -8.72 -13.80
N LEU A 306 12.69 -8.95 -12.55
CA LEU A 306 12.16 -10.20 -12.04
C LEU A 306 10.64 -10.15 -12.10
N THR A 307 10.00 -11.26 -12.43
CA THR A 307 8.55 -11.39 -12.45
C THR A 307 8.12 -12.58 -11.60
N PHE A 308 7.26 -12.32 -10.63
CA PHE A 308 6.59 -13.35 -9.84
C PHE A 308 5.11 -13.32 -10.18
N THR A 309 4.50 -14.48 -10.34
CA THR A 309 3.05 -14.59 -10.51
C THR A 309 2.48 -15.48 -9.43
N ALA A 310 1.78 -14.86 -8.48
CA ALA A 310 1.03 -15.58 -7.46
C ALA A 310 -0.39 -15.86 -7.97
N SER A 311 -0.91 -17.07 -7.70
CA SER A 311 -2.28 -17.44 -8.06
C SER A 311 -2.93 -18.19 -6.90
N VAL A 312 -4.23 -18.00 -6.68
CA VAL A 312 -5.03 -18.71 -5.67
C VAL A 312 -6.22 -19.39 -6.30
N THR A 313 -6.55 -20.57 -5.84
CA THR A 313 -7.76 -21.31 -6.22
C THR A 313 -8.68 -21.50 -5.00
N PRO A 314 -9.99 -21.78 -5.17
CA PRO A 314 -10.69 -22.05 -6.42
C PRO A 314 -10.99 -20.77 -7.22
N THR A 315 -10.96 -20.86 -8.54
CA THR A 315 -11.38 -19.80 -9.46
C THR A 315 -12.77 -20.05 -10.04
N ALA A 316 -13.27 -21.28 -9.91
CA ALA A 316 -14.59 -21.65 -10.39
C ALA A 316 -15.68 -21.04 -9.49
N ASN A 317 -16.60 -20.28 -10.09
CA ASN A 317 -17.65 -19.51 -9.41
C ASN A 317 -17.15 -18.40 -8.47
N ASP A 318 -15.87 -18.02 -8.57
CA ASP A 318 -15.34 -16.87 -7.86
C ASP A 318 -15.97 -15.59 -8.41
N GLU A 319 -16.37 -14.68 -7.51
CA GLU A 319 -17.09 -13.45 -7.88
C GLU A 319 -16.17 -12.43 -8.58
N THR A 320 -14.87 -12.43 -8.20
CA THR A 320 -13.88 -11.52 -8.77
C THR A 320 -12.62 -12.25 -9.26
N PRO A 321 -12.71 -13.17 -10.25
CA PRO A 321 -11.61 -14.05 -10.65
C PRO A 321 -10.36 -13.30 -11.18
N ALA A 322 -10.46 -11.99 -11.37
CA ALA A 322 -9.34 -11.15 -11.81
C ALA A 322 -8.29 -10.92 -10.71
N ASP A 323 -8.64 -11.04 -9.44
CA ASP A 323 -7.72 -10.91 -8.30
C ASP A 323 -7.32 -12.25 -7.67
N ASN A 324 -7.72 -13.36 -8.28
CA ASN A 324 -7.15 -14.69 -8.01
C ASN A 324 -5.70 -14.83 -8.52
N GLN A 325 -5.20 -13.86 -9.26
CA GLN A 325 -3.84 -13.82 -9.78
C GLN A 325 -3.25 -12.42 -9.59
N PHE A 326 -2.01 -12.39 -9.11
CA PHE A 326 -1.23 -11.17 -8.94
C PHE A 326 0.15 -11.33 -9.59
N GLU A 327 0.49 -10.40 -10.48
CA GLU A 327 1.82 -10.31 -11.09
C GLU A 327 2.61 -9.22 -10.38
N LEU A 328 3.78 -9.57 -9.84
CA LEU A 328 4.71 -8.67 -9.18
C LEU A 328 5.93 -8.47 -10.07
N PRO A 329 6.00 -7.40 -10.88
CA PRO A 329 7.22 -7.02 -11.59
C PRO A 329 8.17 -6.28 -10.65
N GLN A 330 9.43 -6.70 -10.59
CA GLN A 330 10.43 -6.09 -9.73
C GLN A 330 11.71 -5.79 -10.49
N TYR A 331 12.22 -4.57 -10.32
CA TYR A 331 13.55 -4.20 -10.82
C TYR A 331 14.61 -4.50 -9.77
N VAL A 332 15.65 -5.20 -10.20
CA VAL A 332 16.86 -5.42 -9.41
C VAL A 332 17.60 -4.10 -9.25
N MET A 333 17.99 -3.75 -8.04
CA MET A 333 18.61 -2.47 -7.71
C MET A 333 20.03 -2.66 -7.18
N ASN A 334 20.88 -1.64 -7.31
CA ASN A 334 22.22 -1.63 -6.70
C ASN A 334 22.25 -0.86 -5.36
N SER A 335 21.21 -0.07 -5.08
CA SER A 335 21.06 0.74 -3.88
C SER A 335 19.59 1.07 -3.68
N PHE A 336 19.14 1.27 -2.45
CA PHE A 336 17.75 1.58 -2.14
C PHE A 336 17.63 2.62 -1.02
N ASP A 337 16.46 3.28 -0.96
CA ASP A 337 16.02 4.12 0.16
C ASP A 337 15.11 3.26 1.06
N PRO A 338 15.39 3.14 2.36
CA PRO A 338 14.56 2.35 3.26
C PRO A 338 13.19 2.98 3.56
N ASN A 339 13.04 4.30 3.33
CA ASN A 339 11.81 5.05 3.51
C ASN A 339 11.17 5.35 2.15
N ASP A 340 10.58 4.35 1.52
CA ASP A 340 10.09 4.43 0.14
C ASP A 340 8.59 4.13 0.01
N LYS A 341 8.06 4.53 -1.14
CA LYS A 341 6.73 4.17 -1.61
C LYS A 341 6.81 3.52 -2.98
N THR A 342 6.10 2.42 -3.15
CA THR A 342 6.13 1.61 -4.38
C THR A 342 4.71 1.17 -4.76
N CYS A 343 4.36 1.29 -6.05
CA CYS A 343 3.19 0.62 -6.63
C CYS A 343 3.57 -0.84 -6.95
N LEU A 344 2.82 -1.80 -6.42
CA LEU A 344 3.13 -3.23 -6.60
C LEU A 344 2.88 -3.72 -8.02
N GLU A 345 2.00 -3.07 -8.77
CA GLU A 345 1.77 -3.31 -10.20
C GLU A 345 2.94 -2.81 -11.08
N GLY A 346 3.89 -2.10 -10.48
CA GLY A 346 5.09 -1.60 -11.13
C GLY A 346 4.92 -0.20 -11.75
N ARG A 347 5.84 0.14 -12.68
CA ARG A 347 5.94 1.49 -13.27
C ARG A 347 4.84 1.83 -14.26
N SER A 348 4.03 0.84 -14.65
CA SER A 348 2.90 1.07 -15.55
C SER A 348 1.77 0.08 -15.34
N ILE A 349 0.54 0.55 -15.57
CA ILE A 349 -0.67 -0.26 -15.63
C ILE A 349 -1.30 -0.15 -17.02
N THR A 350 -2.08 -1.15 -17.40
CA THR A 350 -2.81 -1.11 -18.67
C THR A 350 -4.15 -0.37 -18.54
N PRO A 351 -4.74 0.17 -19.60
CA PRO A 351 -6.09 0.76 -19.55
C PRO A 351 -7.17 -0.20 -19.02
N ALA A 352 -6.97 -1.52 -19.12
CA ALA A 352 -7.90 -2.51 -18.58
C ALA A 352 -7.90 -2.55 -17.04
N MET A 353 -6.89 -1.98 -16.38
CA MET A 353 -6.81 -1.84 -14.93
C MET A 353 -7.43 -0.54 -14.41
N VAL A 354 -7.77 0.39 -15.29
CA VAL A 354 -8.46 1.63 -14.90
C VAL A 354 -9.83 1.32 -14.28
N GLY A 355 -10.13 1.95 -13.16
CA GLY A 355 -11.32 1.67 -12.34
C GLY A 355 -11.19 0.44 -11.43
N LYS A 356 -10.05 -0.24 -11.45
CA LYS A 356 -9.74 -1.38 -10.57
C LYS A 356 -8.78 -0.99 -9.46
N TYR A 357 -8.59 -1.89 -8.51
CA TYR A 357 -7.62 -1.73 -7.45
C TYR A 357 -6.20 -1.78 -7.97
N ILE A 358 -5.36 -0.90 -7.44
CA ILE A 358 -3.90 -0.99 -7.45
C ILE A 358 -3.38 -0.92 -6.03
N HIS A 359 -2.18 -1.45 -5.80
CA HIS A 359 -1.63 -1.66 -4.47
C HIS A 359 -0.40 -0.77 -4.26
N TYR A 360 -0.38 -0.08 -3.13
CA TYR A 360 0.79 0.69 -2.68
C TYR A 360 1.38 0.06 -1.44
N LYS A 361 2.71 -0.05 -1.41
CA LYS A 361 3.52 -0.38 -0.25
C LYS A 361 4.32 0.86 0.15
N ILE A 362 4.27 1.21 1.43
CA ILE A 362 5.12 2.24 2.04
C ILE A 362 5.96 1.56 3.09
N ARG A 363 7.30 1.69 2.98
CA ARG A 363 8.25 1.18 3.96
C ARG A 363 8.78 2.33 4.80
N PHE A 364 9.17 2.00 6.01
CA PHE A 364 9.84 2.92 6.93
C PHE A 364 10.91 2.20 7.74
N GLU A 365 11.98 2.92 8.05
CA GLU A 365 13.08 2.43 8.86
C GLU A 365 13.50 3.50 9.88
N ASN A 366 13.64 3.10 11.14
CA ASN A 366 14.17 3.97 12.18
C ASN A 366 15.70 3.97 12.13
N THR A 367 16.27 4.90 11.38
CA THR A 367 17.71 5.14 11.29
C THR A 367 18.22 6.12 12.35
N GLY A 368 17.41 6.45 13.36
CA GLY A 368 17.74 7.32 14.47
C GLY A 368 18.71 6.69 15.47
N ASN A 369 18.74 7.24 16.67
CA ASN A 369 19.58 6.78 17.77
C ASN A 369 18.77 6.41 19.02
N PHE A 370 17.46 6.35 18.87
CA PHE A 370 16.50 5.97 19.92
C PHE A 370 15.29 5.26 19.30
N ALA A 371 14.62 4.41 20.08
CA ALA A 371 13.40 3.74 19.61
C ALA A 371 12.28 4.77 19.35
N ALA A 372 11.65 4.69 18.18
CA ALA A 372 10.50 5.52 17.85
C ALA A 372 9.26 4.98 18.56
N GLN A 373 8.65 5.79 19.41
CA GLN A 373 7.49 5.39 20.21
C GLN A 373 6.24 5.28 19.33
N ASN A 374 6.04 6.24 18.45
CA ASN A 374 4.92 6.28 17.52
C ASN A 374 5.40 6.59 16.11
N ILE A 375 4.73 6.00 15.11
CA ILE A 375 4.98 6.33 13.72
C ILE A 375 3.65 6.66 13.06
N VAL A 376 3.63 7.76 12.29
CA VAL A 376 2.47 8.13 11.46
C VAL A 376 2.93 8.27 10.03
N ILE A 377 2.29 7.53 9.14
CA ILE A 377 2.46 7.70 7.69
C ILE A 377 1.27 8.53 7.21
N LYS A 378 1.53 9.73 6.74
CA LYS A 378 0.54 10.64 6.17
C LYS A 378 0.64 10.64 4.66
N ASP A 379 -0.46 10.33 4.01
CA ASP A 379 -0.60 10.24 2.56
C ASP A 379 -1.75 11.15 2.09
N ILE A 380 -1.47 12.10 1.22
CA ILE A 380 -2.48 12.97 0.62
C ILE A 380 -2.78 12.45 -0.77
N ILE A 381 -3.88 11.75 -0.90
CA ILE A 381 -4.27 11.06 -2.13
C ILE A 381 -4.85 12.06 -3.15
N ASP A 382 -4.43 11.96 -4.40
CA ASP A 382 -5.00 12.74 -5.50
C ASP A 382 -6.41 12.25 -5.86
N GLU A 383 -7.42 12.99 -5.42
CA GLU A 383 -8.83 12.67 -5.70
C GLU A 383 -9.21 12.78 -7.18
N THR A 384 -8.37 13.35 -8.03
CA THR A 384 -8.64 13.39 -9.48
C THR A 384 -8.32 12.06 -10.14
N MET A 385 -7.39 11.30 -9.56
CA MET A 385 -6.90 10.02 -10.07
C MET A 385 -7.46 8.81 -9.31
N PHE A 386 -7.77 8.98 -8.01
CA PHE A 386 -8.15 7.86 -7.12
C PHE A 386 -9.53 8.03 -6.50
N GLU A 387 -10.20 6.93 -6.26
CA GLU A 387 -11.42 6.84 -5.46
C GLU A 387 -11.06 6.56 -3.99
N VAL A 388 -10.85 7.61 -3.19
CA VAL A 388 -10.36 7.50 -1.79
C VAL A 388 -11.28 6.65 -0.93
N SER A 389 -12.61 6.70 -1.18
CA SER A 389 -13.61 5.89 -0.48
C SER A 389 -13.39 4.38 -0.67
N SER A 390 -12.69 3.97 -1.74
CA SER A 390 -12.41 2.56 -2.02
C SER A 390 -11.20 2.01 -1.25
N LEU A 391 -10.40 2.86 -0.59
CA LEU A 391 -9.18 2.42 0.11
C LEU A 391 -9.47 1.30 1.11
N GLN A 392 -8.66 0.25 1.01
CA GLN A 392 -8.67 -0.92 1.90
C GLN A 392 -7.26 -1.20 2.40
N MET A 393 -7.12 -1.44 3.70
CA MET A 393 -5.90 -1.96 4.29
C MET A 393 -5.71 -3.43 3.87
N THR A 394 -4.53 -3.78 3.39
CA THR A 394 -4.20 -5.14 2.97
C THR A 394 -3.27 -5.83 3.97
N SER A 395 -2.19 -5.15 4.39
CA SER A 395 -1.21 -5.70 5.32
C SER A 395 -0.45 -4.58 6.02
N ALA A 396 0.03 -4.84 7.22
CA ALA A 396 0.97 -3.98 7.93
C ALA A 396 1.94 -4.84 8.74
N SER A 397 3.15 -4.34 8.97
CA SER A 397 4.18 -5.02 9.77
C SER A 397 3.84 -5.07 11.26
N HIS A 398 3.10 -4.07 11.75
CA HIS A 398 2.74 -3.87 13.14
C HIS A 398 1.26 -3.48 13.26
N PRO A 399 0.66 -3.55 14.45
CA PRO A 399 -0.69 -3.04 14.69
C PRO A 399 -0.82 -1.59 14.22
N CYS A 400 -1.81 -1.33 13.38
CA CYS A 400 -1.98 -0.05 12.70
C CYS A 400 -3.45 0.35 12.70
N VAL A 401 -3.72 1.61 12.99
CA VAL A 401 -5.04 2.23 12.82
C VAL A 401 -5.00 3.12 11.59
N THR A 402 -5.92 2.91 10.66
CA THR A 402 -6.05 3.77 9.47
C THR A 402 -7.20 4.76 9.66
N LYS A 403 -6.89 6.04 9.49
CA LYS A 403 -7.88 7.14 9.55
C LYS A 403 -7.90 7.86 8.19
N ILE A 404 -9.09 8.18 7.70
CA ILE A 404 -9.28 9.00 6.51
C ILE A 404 -10.08 10.24 6.91
N SER A 405 -9.54 11.42 6.64
CA SER A 405 -10.15 12.71 6.95
C SER A 405 -9.93 13.69 5.79
N ASP A 406 -10.59 14.86 5.83
CA ASP A 406 -10.46 15.91 4.83
C ASP A 406 -10.63 15.41 3.38
N SER A 407 -11.49 14.39 3.19
CA SER A 407 -11.77 13.64 1.95
C SER A 407 -10.61 12.81 1.39
N ASN A 408 -9.35 13.23 1.51
CA ASN A 408 -8.19 12.61 0.85
C ASN A 408 -6.95 12.44 1.73
N LYS A 409 -6.99 12.87 2.97
CA LYS A 409 -5.90 12.69 3.93
C LYS A 409 -6.01 11.31 4.56
N VAL A 410 -5.08 10.43 4.26
CA VAL A 410 -4.97 9.09 4.83
C VAL A 410 -3.82 9.08 5.83
N GLU A 411 -4.08 8.61 7.02
CA GLU A 411 -3.10 8.49 8.11
C GLU A 411 -3.07 7.04 8.60
N PHE A 412 -1.91 6.40 8.47
CA PHE A 412 -1.64 5.09 9.04
C PHE A 412 -0.85 5.30 10.32
N MET A 413 -1.48 5.01 11.46
CA MET A 413 -0.97 5.32 12.80
C MET A 413 -0.52 4.04 13.50
N PHE A 414 0.75 3.96 13.84
CA PHE A 414 1.39 2.90 14.61
C PHE A 414 1.64 3.44 16.03
N GLU A 415 0.63 3.37 16.87
CA GLU A 415 0.69 3.86 18.24
C GLU A 415 1.43 2.88 19.14
N ASN A 416 2.36 3.40 19.96
CA ASN A 416 3.18 2.61 20.88
C ASN A 416 3.95 1.46 20.20
N ILE A 417 4.36 1.65 18.94
CA ILE A 417 5.13 0.66 18.17
C ILE A 417 6.48 0.38 18.81
N ASN A 418 7.11 1.40 19.46
CA ASN A 418 8.44 1.34 20.08
C ASN A 418 9.48 0.71 19.13
N LEU A 419 9.47 1.16 17.88
CA LEU A 419 10.33 0.60 16.82
C LEU A 419 11.80 0.83 17.17
N PRO A 420 12.61 -0.23 17.36
CA PRO A 420 14.03 -0.11 17.67
C PRO A 420 14.80 0.70 16.62
N PHE A 421 16.06 0.97 16.88
CA PHE A 421 16.99 1.60 15.93
C PHE A 421 18.15 0.67 15.54
N ASP A 422 18.09 -0.60 15.95
CA ASP A 422 19.05 -1.62 15.53
C ASP A 422 18.64 -2.21 14.16
N ASP A 423 19.58 -2.34 13.26
CA ASP A 423 19.42 -2.72 11.86
C ASP A 423 18.67 -4.06 11.63
N ALA A 424 18.52 -4.87 12.66
CA ALA A 424 17.83 -6.15 12.56
C ALA A 424 16.31 -6.04 12.78
N ASN A 425 15.82 -4.96 13.42
CA ASN A 425 14.44 -4.86 13.90
C ASN A 425 13.83 -3.46 13.72
N ASN A 426 14.47 -2.57 12.96
CA ASN A 426 14.10 -1.16 12.83
C ASN A 426 13.18 -0.86 11.63
N ASP A 427 12.72 -1.90 10.93
CA ASP A 427 11.90 -1.81 9.72
C ASP A 427 10.41 -1.96 9.99
N GLY A 428 9.61 -1.31 9.15
CA GLY A 428 8.19 -1.53 9.07
C GLY A 428 7.59 -1.18 7.72
N TYR A 429 6.35 -1.57 7.52
CA TYR A 429 5.62 -1.26 6.29
C TYR A 429 4.11 -1.22 6.50
N VAL A 430 3.42 -0.58 5.55
CA VAL A 430 1.99 -0.68 5.34
C VAL A 430 1.70 -0.94 3.87
N ILE A 431 0.72 -1.79 3.58
CA ILE A 431 0.20 -2.06 2.24
C ILE A 431 -1.29 -1.79 2.23
N PHE A 432 -1.73 -1.02 1.25
CA PHE A 432 -3.13 -0.75 1.00
C PHE A 432 -3.45 -0.85 -0.49
N LYS A 433 -4.70 -1.12 -0.81
CA LYS A 433 -5.22 -1.06 -2.18
C LYS A 433 -6.22 0.08 -2.32
N ILE A 434 -6.25 0.67 -3.51
CA ILE A 434 -7.14 1.79 -3.84
C ILE A 434 -7.53 1.71 -5.31
N LYS A 435 -8.80 2.03 -5.64
CA LYS A 435 -9.24 2.06 -7.03
C LYS A 435 -8.81 3.35 -7.72
N THR A 436 -8.34 3.22 -8.96
CA THR A 436 -8.22 4.38 -9.83
C THR A 436 -9.61 4.85 -10.26
N LYS A 437 -9.79 6.14 -10.54
CA LYS A 437 -11.06 6.64 -11.08
C LYS A 437 -11.27 6.16 -12.52
N PRO A 438 -12.51 5.88 -12.93
CA PRO A 438 -12.82 5.52 -14.32
C PRO A 438 -12.52 6.64 -15.35
N THR A 439 -12.28 7.86 -14.88
CA THR A 439 -11.91 9.03 -15.69
C THR A 439 -10.44 9.06 -16.10
N VAL A 440 -9.60 8.22 -15.50
CA VAL A 440 -8.19 8.06 -15.84
C VAL A 440 -8.06 7.48 -17.25
N VAL A 441 -7.17 8.05 -18.05
CA VAL A 441 -7.00 7.69 -19.47
C VAL A 441 -5.56 7.31 -19.81
N LEU A 442 -5.36 6.82 -21.00
CA LEU A 442 -4.04 6.47 -21.54
C LEU A 442 -3.08 7.68 -21.48
N ASN A 443 -1.84 7.45 -21.04
CA ASN A 443 -0.76 8.40 -20.78
C ASN A 443 -0.93 9.25 -19.50
N ASP A 444 -1.99 9.07 -18.71
CA ASP A 444 -2.01 9.65 -17.38
C ASP A 444 -0.93 9.02 -16.50
N VAL A 445 -0.39 9.81 -15.58
CA VAL A 445 0.59 9.36 -14.59
C VAL A 445 -0.04 9.44 -13.21
N LEU A 446 -0.23 8.29 -12.59
CA LEU A 446 -0.67 8.19 -11.20
C LEU A 446 0.52 8.53 -10.29
N ARG A 447 0.41 9.64 -9.55
CA ARG A 447 1.46 10.11 -8.64
C ARG A 447 1.02 9.93 -7.21
N ASN A 448 1.93 9.49 -6.37
CA ASN A 448 1.65 9.35 -4.95
C ASN A 448 2.93 9.44 -4.11
N GLN A 449 2.87 10.20 -3.00
CA GLN A 449 3.99 10.43 -2.09
C GLN A 449 3.47 10.48 -0.66
N ALA A 450 4.24 10.01 0.31
CA ALA A 450 3.87 10.04 1.71
C ALA A 450 4.95 10.71 2.58
N GLY A 451 4.53 11.22 3.74
CA GLY A 451 5.42 11.70 4.79
C GLY A 451 5.36 10.76 5.99
N ILE A 452 6.52 10.31 6.45
CA ILE A 452 6.67 9.39 7.58
C ILE A 452 7.14 10.19 8.79
N TYR A 453 6.33 10.27 9.82
CA TYR A 453 6.62 10.97 11.08
C TYR A 453 7.07 9.96 12.13
N PHE A 454 8.29 10.12 12.62
CA PHE A 454 8.84 9.37 13.74
C PHE A 454 8.75 10.26 14.99
N ASP A 455 7.82 9.96 15.86
CA ASP A 455 7.50 10.75 17.05
C ASP A 455 7.28 12.24 16.71
N TYR A 456 8.13 13.13 17.25
CA TYR A 456 8.01 14.57 17.12
C TYR A 456 8.92 15.17 16.04
N ASN A 457 9.58 14.32 15.24
CA ASN A 457 10.51 14.77 14.21
C ASN A 457 9.80 15.26 12.94
N PHE A 458 10.53 16.03 12.12
CA PHE A 458 10.09 16.34 10.78
C PHE A 458 9.85 15.04 9.98
N PRO A 459 8.85 15.04 9.08
CA PRO A 459 8.60 13.84 8.30
C PRO A 459 9.76 13.52 7.36
N VAL A 460 10.09 12.25 7.28
CA VAL A 460 10.87 11.70 6.18
C VAL A 460 9.90 11.56 5.00
N ILE A 461 10.20 12.23 3.90
CA ILE A 461 9.37 12.21 2.71
C ILE A 461 9.82 11.06 1.80
N THR A 462 8.91 10.20 1.40
CA THR A 462 9.20 9.11 0.45
C THR A 462 9.52 9.66 -0.94
N ASN A 463 10.03 8.81 -1.85
CA ASN A 463 9.98 9.12 -3.28
C ASN A 463 8.53 9.43 -3.70
N GLU A 464 8.37 10.23 -4.77
CA GLU A 464 7.11 10.31 -5.50
C GLU A 464 7.01 9.09 -6.42
N GLU A 465 6.16 8.14 -6.06
CA GLU A 465 5.88 6.98 -6.92
C GLU A 465 5.05 7.41 -8.12
N GLN A 466 5.46 6.96 -9.31
CA GLN A 466 4.83 7.33 -10.58
C GLN A 466 4.50 6.08 -11.38
N THR A 467 3.21 5.83 -11.59
CA THR A 467 2.72 4.72 -12.39
C THR A 467 2.01 5.23 -13.65
N LEU A 468 2.56 4.93 -14.83
CA LEU A 468 2.03 5.36 -16.12
C LEU A 468 0.87 4.46 -16.57
N VAL A 469 -0.21 5.03 -17.04
CA VAL A 469 -1.24 4.28 -17.78
C VAL A 469 -0.76 4.09 -19.22
N ALA A 470 -0.19 2.92 -19.52
CA ALA A 470 0.43 2.59 -20.80
C ALA A 470 -0.36 1.51 -21.55
N PRO A 471 -0.26 1.44 -22.88
CA PRO A 471 -0.80 0.31 -23.60
C PRO A 471 -0.18 -1.00 -23.08
N ALA A 472 -0.94 -2.08 -23.04
CA ALA A 472 -0.32 -3.39 -22.82
C ALA A 472 0.79 -3.56 -23.87
N LEU A 473 2.00 -3.87 -23.41
CA LEU A 473 3.09 -4.31 -24.29
C LEU A 473 2.66 -5.67 -24.86
N ALA A 474 1.73 -5.66 -25.79
CA ALA A 474 1.36 -6.84 -26.52
C ALA A 474 2.57 -7.20 -27.38
N ASN A 475 3.31 -8.22 -27.02
CA ASN A 475 3.93 -9.08 -28.01
C ASN A 475 2.76 -9.64 -28.83
N GLN A 476 2.34 -8.93 -29.86
CA GLN A 476 1.35 -9.44 -30.78
C GLN A 476 1.97 -10.65 -31.45
N GLN A 477 1.69 -11.82 -30.89
CA GLN A 477 2.14 -13.07 -31.44
C GLN A 477 1.57 -13.16 -32.86
N PHE A 478 2.47 -13.30 -33.81
CA PHE A 478 2.10 -13.50 -35.20
C PHE A 478 1.29 -14.80 -35.29
N ASP A 479 0.09 -14.74 -35.85
CA ASP A 479 -0.66 -15.95 -36.11
C ASP A 479 0.05 -16.76 -37.21
N LEU A 480 0.72 -17.84 -36.78
CA LEU A 480 1.49 -18.72 -37.67
C LEU A 480 0.60 -19.67 -38.47
N THR A 481 -0.71 -19.70 -38.26
CA THR A 481 -1.62 -20.65 -38.95
C THR A 481 -1.60 -20.51 -40.45
N ASN A 482 -1.37 -19.32 -40.99
CA ASN A 482 -1.29 -19.06 -42.41
C ASN A 482 0.13 -18.85 -42.96
N LEU A 483 1.15 -18.91 -42.08
CA LEU A 483 2.54 -18.78 -42.46
C LEU A 483 3.08 -20.10 -43.00
N LYS A 484 3.45 -20.13 -44.29
CA LYS A 484 4.13 -21.27 -44.92
C LYS A 484 5.55 -20.90 -45.28
N VAL A 485 6.50 -21.70 -44.86
CA VAL A 485 7.91 -21.57 -45.23
C VAL A 485 8.35 -22.85 -45.95
N TYR A 486 8.91 -22.68 -47.14
CA TYR A 486 9.30 -23.83 -47.96
C TYR A 486 10.43 -23.50 -48.96
N PRO A 487 11.25 -24.50 -49.33
CA PRO A 487 11.27 -25.84 -48.78
C PRO A 487 11.92 -25.86 -47.38
N ASN A 488 11.52 -26.82 -46.55
CA ASN A 488 12.21 -27.11 -45.28
C ASN A 488 12.36 -28.64 -45.18
N PRO A 489 13.55 -29.20 -45.36
CA PRO A 489 14.89 -28.58 -45.45
C PRO A 489 15.12 -27.68 -46.68
N VAL A 490 15.89 -26.58 -46.44
CA VAL A 490 16.24 -25.61 -47.50
C VAL A 490 17.68 -25.87 -48.04
N LYS A 491 17.84 -25.76 -49.39
CA LYS A 491 19.19 -25.82 -50.01
C LYS A 491 19.73 -24.41 -50.27
N ASN A 492 19.02 -23.57 -51.01
CA ASN A 492 19.53 -22.27 -51.40
C ASN A 492 18.55 -21.13 -51.09
N ILE A 493 17.30 -21.26 -51.42
CA ILE A 493 16.27 -20.20 -51.25
C ILE A 493 15.13 -20.73 -50.42
N LEU A 494 14.80 -20.03 -49.32
CA LEU A 494 13.64 -20.22 -48.48
C LEU A 494 12.55 -19.24 -48.95
N ASN A 495 11.41 -19.75 -49.32
CA ASN A 495 10.23 -18.94 -49.66
C ASN A 495 9.34 -18.81 -48.40
N ILE A 496 8.78 -17.64 -48.21
CA ILE A 496 7.86 -17.34 -47.13
C ILE A 496 6.53 -16.90 -47.75
N GLN A 497 5.47 -17.59 -47.44
CA GLN A 497 4.12 -17.25 -47.89
C GLN A 497 3.26 -16.92 -46.70
N ASN A 498 2.59 -15.77 -46.73
CA ASN A 498 1.65 -15.29 -45.72
C ASN A 498 0.62 -14.38 -46.34
N ASP A 499 -0.56 -14.27 -45.72
CA ASP A 499 -1.66 -13.41 -46.19
C ASP A 499 -1.34 -11.90 -45.98
N GLN A 500 -0.39 -11.58 -45.08
CA GLN A 500 0.07 -10.22 -44.81
C GLN A 500 1.48 -10.00 -45.34
N ALA A 501 1.77 -8.75 -45.75
CA ALA A 501 3.09 -8.38 -46.24
C ALA A 501 4.20 -8.58 -45.15
N ILE A 502 5.23 -9.31 -45.52
CA ILE A 502 6.40 -9.53 -44.65
C ILE A 502 7.43 -8.43 -44.91
N GLN A 503 7.82 -7.75 -43.87
CA GLN A 503 8.70 -6.57 -43.96
C GLN A 503 10.16 -6.94 -43.79
N LYS A 504 10.47 -7.85 -42.85
CA LYS A 504 11.81 -8.18 -42.44
C LYS A 504 11.91 -9.63 -41.98
N ALA A 505 13.07 -10.25 -42.14
CA ALA A 505 13.41 -11.50 -41.50
C ALA A 505 14.83 -11.45 -40.91
N GLU A 506 15.01 -12.14 -39.79
CA GLU A 506 16.27 -12.31 -39.09
C GLU A 506 16.55 -13.79 -38.91
N ILE A 507 17.79 -14.21 -39.18
CA ILE A 507 18.26 -15.59 -39.10
C ILE A 507 19.19 -15.73 -37.90
N PHE A 508 18.88 -16.69 -37.03
CA PHE A 508 19.69 -17.00 -35.84
C PHE A 508 20.18 -18.44 -35.89
N ASP A 509 21.36 -18.67 -35.29
CA ASP A 509 21.88 -20.01 -35.05
C ASP A 509 21.19 -20.64 -33.80
N LEU A 510 21.57 -21.88 -33.45
CA LEU A 510 21.04 -22.61 -32.30
C LEU A 510 21.33 -21.94 -30.95
N ASN A 511 22.35 -21.07 -30.89
CA ASN A 511 22.73 -20.34 -29.69
C ASN A 511 22.05 -18.96 -29.58
N GLY A 512 21.10 -18.66 -30.49
CA GLY A 512 20.40 -17.38 -30.54
C GLY A 512 21.22 -16.22 -31.10
N ARG A 513 22.42 -16.47 -31.68
CA ARG A 513 23.24 -15.44 -32.29
C ARG A 513 22.66 -15.05 -33.64
N LEU A 514 22.42 -13.74 -33.84
CA LEU A 514 21.99 -13.19 -35.12
C LEU A 514 23.05 -13.38 -36.19
N LEU A 515 22.71 -14.08 -37.26
CA LEU A 515 23.58 -14.33 -38.42
C LEU A 515 23.33 -13.38 -39.59
N GLN A 516 22.06 -13.07 -39.83
CA GLN A 516 21.64 -12.18 -40.93
C GLN A 516 20.30 -11.48 -40.58
N SER A 517 20.22 -10.21 -40.95
CA SER A 517 18.96 -9.43 -40.94
C SER A 517 18.74 -8.91 -42.36
N THR A 518 17.52 -9.12 -42.90
CA THR A 518 17.21 -8.73 -44.29
C THR A 518 15.79 -8.17 -44.38
N THR A 519 15.64 -7.11 -45.15
CA THR A 519 14.33 -6.59 -45.58
C THR A 519 13.82 -7.42 -46.77
N LEU A 520 12.62 -7.87 -46.72
CA LEU A 520 12.05 -8.78 -47.75
C LEU A 520 11.20 -8.01 -48.76
N ASN A 521 11.65 -7.93 -49.97
CA ASN A 521 10.91 -7.32 -51.08
C ASN A 521 10.15 -8.37 -51.92
N ASN A 522 10.54 -9.65 -51.88
CA ASN A 522 10.03 -10.75 -52.67
C ASN A 522 9.72 -12.01 -51.85
N ASN A 523 9.61 -11.89 -50.55
CA ASN A 523 9.34 -12.99 -49.60
C ASN A 523 10.27 -14.20 -49.73
N GLN A 524 11.55 -13.95 -50.09
CA GLN A 524 12.58 -14.96 -50.25
C GLN A 524 13.80 -14.64 -49.42
N ILE A 525 14.42 -15.67 -48.84
CA ILE A 525 15.66 -15.57 -48.09
C ILE A 525 16.71 -16.48 -48.71
N ASN A 526 17.90 -15.96 -48.96
CA ASN A 526 19.01 -16.72 -49.48
C ASN A 526 19.77 -17.45 -48.35
N PHE A 527 19.71 -18.78 -48.37
CA PHE A 527 20.36 -19.69 -47.45
C PHE A 527 21.67 -20.30 -48.01
N SER A 528 22.08 -19.98 -49.22
CA SER A 528 23.21 -20.62 -49.90
C SER A 528 24.56 -20.42 -49.14
N GLN A 529 24.68 -19.35 -48.35
CA GLN A 529 25.88 -19.04 -47.59
C GLN A 529 25.97 -19.74 -46.23
N PHE A 530 24.87 -20.38 -45.77
CA PHE A 530 24.86 -21.05 -44.48
C PHE A 530 25.25 -22.51 -44.60
N THR A 531 25.92 -23.04 -43.59
CA THR A 531 26.30 -24.45 -43.47
C THR A 531 25.09 -25.30 -43.18
N SER A 532 25.15 -26.61 -43.48
CA SER A 532 24.10 -27.54 -43.10
C SER A 532 23.90 -27.51 -41.58
N GLY A 533 22.63 -27.41 -41.15
CA GLY A 533 22.30 -27.27 -39.75
C GLY A 533 20.87 -26.77 -39.49
N VAL A 534 20.58 -26.46 -38.23
CA VAL A 534 19.29 -25.92 -37.79
C VAL A 534 19.42 -24.44 -37.50
N TYR A 535 18.42 -23.66 -37.97
CA TYR A 535 18.37 -22.21 -37.83
C TYR A 535 16.98 -21.79 -37.37
N PHE A 536 16.90 -20.65 -36.69
CA PHE A 536 15.63 -20.01 -36.38
C PHE A 536 15.48 -18.75 -37.23
N VAL A 537 14.35 -18.62 -37.91
CA VAL A 537 14.03 -17.45 -38.73
C VAL A 537 12.90 -16.69 -38.04
N LYS A 538 13.22 -15.48 -37.56
CA LYS A 538 12.26 -14.55 -37.00
C LYS A 538 11.73 -13.64 -38.12
N ILE A 539 10.43 -13.65 -38.32
CA ILE A 539 9.72 -12.96 -39.40
C ILE A 539 8.92 -11.81 -38.80
N TYR A 540 8.96 -10.65 -39.45
CA TYR A 540 8.29 -9.42 -39.02
C TYR A 540 7.23 -9.01 -40.06
N SER A 541 6.00 -8.76 -39.59
CA SER A 541 4.89 -8.28 -40.38
C SER A 541 3.97 -7.38 -39.53
N ASN A 542 3.78 -6.12 -39.90
CA ASN A 542 2.87 -5.16 -39.25
C ASN A 542 2.98 -5.12 -37.71
N ASN A 543 4.20 -4.90 -37.17
CA ASN A 543 4.53 -4.92 -35.74
C ASN A 543 4.29 -6.26 -35.01
N LYS A 544 4.08 -7.34 -35.73
CA LYS A 544 4.00 -8.70 -35.21
C LYS A 544 5.25 -9.48 -35.56
N THR A 545 5.63 -10.43 -34.73
CA THR A 545 6.78 -11.31 -34.98
C THR A 545 6.39 -12.78 -34.81
N GLY A 546 6.93 -13.65 -35.69
CA GLY A 546 6.84 -15.09 -35.57
C GLY A 546 8.19 -15.75 -35.80
N VAL A 547 8.45 -16.86 -35.12
CA VAL A 547 9.71 -17.62 -35.28
C VAL A 547 9.43 -18.99 -35.85
N VAL A 548 10.19 -19.38 -36.87
CA VAL A 548 10.08 -20.68 -37.53
C VAL A 548 11.41 -21.39 -37.51
N LYS A 549 11.42 -22.68 -37.19
CA LYS A 549 12.59 -23.54 -37.25
C LYS A 549 12.82 -24.02 -38.67
N ILE A 550 14.03 -23.80 -39.20
CA ILE A 550 14.43 -24.17 -40.56
C ILE A 550 15.61 -25.14 -40.49
N THR A 551 15.57 -26.19 -41.25
CA THR A 551 16.72 -27.10 -41.47
C THR A 551 17.38 -26.75 -42.80
N LYS A 552 18.70 -26.57 -42.80
CA LYS A 552 19.52 -26.35 -43.99
C LYS A 552 20.26 -27.64 -44.36
N GLU A 553 20.11 -28.09 -45.58
CA GLU A 553 20.88 -29.20 -46.19
C GLU A 553 22.21 -28.75 -46.71
#